data_48860a6220555694dafecfde5b3b8aad
#
_entry.id   48860a6220555694dafecfde5b3b8aad
#
_cell.length_a   1.000
_cell.length_b   1.000
_cell.length_c   1.000
_cell.angle_alpha   90.00
_cell.angle_beta   90.00
_cell.angle_gamma   90.00
#
_symmetry.space_group_name_H-M   'P 1'
#
loop_
_entity.id
_entity.type
_entity.pdbx_description
1 polymer ?
#
loop_
_entity_poly.entity_id
_entity_poly.type
_entity_poly.pdbx_seq_one_letter_code
_entity_poly.pdbx_strand_id
1 'polypeptide(L)'
;MINERFQKREKKDEFESKLLDLARVTRVAAGGRRFRFRAVVVIGNKAGQVGLGVAKGMDVVQAIEKATRLARKSLIVVPIVEDTIPHEVLAKFGSAKVLLRPQKKGRGLVAGGTVRVLCNLAGIKNVSSKILGRTGNKLNNARATIKAFKELKVPQNYSYATTSTKKNS
;
A
#
# COMPACT_ATOMS: atom_id res chain seq x y z
N MET A 1 31.73 20.83 16.15
CA MET A 1 31.36 19.41 16.06
C MET A 1 30.00 19.06 16.72
N ILE A 2 29.07 19.99 16.90
CA ILE A 2 27.74 19.76 17.53
C ILE A 2 26.61 19.87 16.49
N ASN A 3 26.83 20.47 15.31
CA ASN A 3 25.79 20.75 14.34
C ASN A 3 25.44 19.61 13.35
N GLU A 4 26.25 18.58 13.19
CA GLU A 4 25.99 17.49 12.24
C GLU A 4 24.96 16.45 12.73
N ARG A 5 24.79 16.32 14.05
CA ARG A 5 23.81 15.38 14.64
C ARG A 5 22.36 15.86 14.55
N PHE A 6 22.12 17.17 14.42
CA PHE A 6 20.76 17.74 14.30
C PHE A 6 20.23 17.78 12.88
N GLN A 7 21.08 17.83 11.85
CA GLN A 7 20.66 17.82 10.44
C GLN A 7 20.19 16.44 9.95
N LYS A 8 20.39 15.36 10.71
CA LYS A 8 19.96 14.01 10.34
C LYS A 8 18.48 13.73 10.68
N ARG A 9 17.75 14.67 11.27
CA ARG A 9 16.35 14.48 11.74
C ARG A 9 15.26 15.01 10.82
N GLU A 10 15.57 15.72 9.76
CA GLU A 10 14.59 16.29 8.82
C GLU A 10 14.66 15.68 7.40
N LYS A 11 14.95 14.41 7.25
CA LYS A 11 14.39 13.73 6.07
C LYS A 11 12.90 13.58 6.34
N LYS A 12 12.14 14.61 5.96
CA LYS A 12 10.69 14.57 5.83
C LYS A 12 10.34 13.20 5.25
N ASP A 13 9.59 12.40 5.99
CA ASP A 13 9.18 11.07 5.52
C ASP A 13 8.48 11.26 4.17
N GLU A 14 9.14 10.91 3.07
CA GLU A 14 8.59 10.96 1.70
C GLU A 14 7.37 10.06 1.54
N PHE A 15 7.05 9.29 2.57
CA PHE A 15 5.99 8.31 2.59
C PHE A 15 4.80 8.79 3.42
N GLU A 16 3.67 8.93 2.77
CA GLU A 16 2.37 9.13 3.42
C GLU A 16 1.83 7.78 3.90
N SER A 17 1.28 7.74 5.12
CA SER A 17 0.68 6.54 5.70
C SER A 17 -0.84 6.71 5.85
N LYS A 18 -1.60 5.64 5.58
CA LYS A 18 -3.04 5.60 5.82
C LYS A 18 -3.48 4.32 6.50
N LEU A 19 -4.22 4.46 7.59
CA LEU A 19 -4.84 3.33 8.28
C LEU A 19 -6.04 2.83 7.45
N LEU A 20 -6.02 1.55 7.05
CA LEU A 20 -7.12 0.91 6.32
C LEU A 20 -8.13 0.26 7.26
N ASP A 21 -7.63 -0.40 8.29
CA ASP A 21 -8.46 -1.15 9.22
C ASP A 21 -7.83 -1.23 10.60
N LEU A 22 -8.67 -1.12 11.62
CA LEU A 22 -8.30 -1.30 13.02
C LEU A 22 -9.33 -2.21 13.67
N ALA A 23 -8.89 -3.33 14.22
CA ALA A 23 -9.76 -4.27 14.88
C ALA A 23 -9.20 -4.69 16.24
N ARG A 24 -10.06 -4.74 17.27
CA ARG A 24 -9.75 -5.38 18.55
C ARG A 24 -9.87 -6.89 18.39
N VAL A 25 -8.79 -7.60 18.56
CA VAL A 25 -8.73 -9.07 18.46
C VAL A 25 -8.53 -9.69 19.83
N THR A 26 -9.13 -10.84 20.05
CA THR A 26 -9.13 -11.52 21.34
C THR A 26 -8.38 -12.84 21.23
N ARG A 27 -7.60 -13.15 22.25
CA ARG A 27 -7.07 -14.49 22.52
C ARG A 27 -7.68 -15.00 23.82
N VAL A 28 -8.32 -16.16 23.76
CA VAL A 28 -8.84 -16.84 24.95
C VAL A 28 -7.70 -17.63 25.60
N ALA A 29 -7.56 -17.52 26.90
CA ALA A 29 -6.61 -18.23 27.74
C ALA A 29 -7.34 -18.81 28.99
N ALA A 30 -6.71 -19.69 29.75
CA ALA A 30 -7.30 -20.31 30.92
C ALA A 30 -7.86 -19.31 31.96
N GLY A 31 -7.24 -18.13 32.12
CA GLY A 31 -7.67 -17.07 33.04
C GLY A 31 -8.59 -16.01 32.41
N GLY A 32 -9.16 -16.23 31.20
CA GLY A 32 -10.07 -15.29 30.55
C GLY A 32 -9.61 -14.81 29.18
N ARG A 33 -10.08 -13.63 28.76
CA ARG A 33 -9.85 -13.07 27.42
C ARG A 33 -8.75 -12.00 27.46
N ARG A 34 -7.73 -12.15 26.61
CA ARG A 34 -6.69 -11.13 26.40
C ARG A 34 -6.90 -10.41 25.09
N PHE A 35 -7.03 -9.09 25.15
CA PHE A 35 -7.29 -8.24 24.00
C PHE A 35 -6.00 -7.68 23.40
N ARG A 36 -5.98 -7.52 22.08
CA ARG A 36 -4.96 -6.82 21.33
C ARG A 36 -5.59 -6.03 20.19
N PHE A 37 -4.90 -5.03 19.70
CA PHE A 37 -5.32 -4.26 18.53
C PHE A 37 -4.55 -4.71 17.29
N ARG A 38 -5.27 -5.01 16.22
CA ARG A 38 -4.69 -5.30 14.90
C ARG A 38 -4.87 -4.08 14.02
N ALA A 39 -3.77 -3.46 13.59
CA ALA A 39 -3.76 -2.37 12.62
C ALA A 39 -3.33 -2.88 11.24
N VAL A 40 -3.99 -2.39 10.19
CA VAL A 40 -3.65 -2.57 8.78
C VAL A 40 -3.33 -1.20 8.22
N VAL A 41 -2.07 -0.96 7.86
CA VAL A 41 -1.57 0.33 7.38
C VAL A 41 -1.01 0.17 5.97
N VAL A 42 -1.29 1.15 5.13
CA VAL A 42 -0.68 1.31 3.82
C VAL A 42 0.21 2.54 3.84
N ILE A 43 1.35 2.45 3.22
CA ILE A 43 2.25 3.59 2.99
C ILE A 43 2.54 3.73 1.50
N GLY A 44 2.80 4.95 1.05
CA GLY A 44 3.21 5.22 -0.33
C GLY A 44 3.78 6.60 -0.49
N ASN A 45 4.57 6.80 -1.54
CA ASN A 45 5.25 8.06 -1.84
C ASN A 45 4.61 8.84 -3.00
N LYS A 46 3.46 8.38 -3.51
CA LYS A 46 2.78 8.94 -4.70
C LYS A 46 3.66 8.97 -5.97
N ALA A 47 4.79 8.27 -5.95
CA ALA A 47 5.76 8.16 -7.04
C ALA A 47 5.97 6.69 -7.47
N GLY A 48 4.92 5.86 -7.36
CA GLY A 48 4.96 4.46 -7.77
C GLY A 48 5.36 3.48 -6.68
N GLN A 49 5.69 3.91 -5.46
CA GLN A 49 6.03 2.98 -4.38
C GLN A 49 4.87 2.88 -3.38
N VAL A 50 4.49 1.66 -3.06
CA VAL A 50 3.43 1.38 -2.09
C VAL A 50 3.77 0.14 -1.26
N GLY A 51 3.42 0.16 0.02
CA GLY A 51 3.64 -0.96 0.94
C GLY A 51 2.43 -1.19 1.84
N LEU A 52 2.22 -2.45 2.22
CA LEU A 52 1.16 -2.87 3.12
C LEU A 52 1.76 -3.53 4.36
N GLY A 53 1.40 -3.04 5.54
CA GLY A 53 1.81 -3.61 6.82
C GLY A 53 0.63 -4.02 7.67
N VAL A 54 0.77 -5.15 8.36
CA VAL A 54 -0.21 -5.64 9.32
C VAL A 54 0.50 -6.00 10.60
N ALA A 55 0.09 -5.41 11.71
CA ALA A 55 0.67 -5.71 13.01
C ALA A 55 -0.38 -5.78 14.11
N LYS A 56 0.00 -6.42 15.22
CA LYS A 56 -0.77 -6.46 16.46
C LYS A 56 0.03 -5.78 17.56
N GLY A 57 -0.64 -4.97 18.38
CA GLY A 57 -0.07 -4.31 19.56
C GLY A 57 -0.98 -4.48 20.78
N MET A 58 -0.45 -4.13 21.95
CA MET A 58 -1.25 -4.04 23.18
C MET A 58 -2.09 -2.78 23.15
N ASP A 59 -1.56 -1.71 22.56
CA ASP A 59 -2.22 -0.44 22.34
C ASP A 59 -2.34 -0.13 20.83
N VAL A 60 -3.26 0.79 20.48
CA VAL A 60 -3.53 1.21 19.10
C VAL A 60 -2.32 1.89 18.47
N VAL A 61 -1.69 2.81 19.19
CA VAL A 61 -0.49 3.55 18.71
C VAL A 61 0.62 2.57 18.38
N GLN A 62 0.92 1.65 19.31
CA GLN A 62 1.95 0.64 19.14
C GLN A 62 1.66 -0.30 17.95
N ALA A 63 0.38 -0.65 17.73
CA ALA A 63 -0.03 -1.47 16.59
C ALA A 63 0.20 -0.74 15.26
N ILE A 64 -0.13 0.56 15.19
CA ILE A 64 0.06 1.40 14.00
C ILE A 64 1.55 1.57 13.68
N GLU A 65 2.39 1.92 14.66
CA GLU A 65 3.84 2.07 14.46
C GLU A 65 4.50 0.78 13.95
N LYS A 66 4.15 -0.38 14.56
CA LYS A 66 4.63 -1.68 14.10
C LYS A 66 4.17 -1.99 12.68
N ALA A 67 2.90 -1.70 12.34
CA ALA A 67 2.35 -1.91 11.02
C ALA A 67 3.06 -1.01 9.98
N THR A 68 3.29 0.27 10.28
CA THR A 68 4.02 1.20 9.42
C THR A 68 5.44 0.73 9.15
N ARG A 69 6.16 0.27 10.18
CA ARG A 69 7.51 -0.29 10.03
C ARG A 69 7.51 -1.54 9.14
N LEU A 70 6.51 -2.42 9.26
CA LEU A 70 6.37 -3.59 8.39
C LEU A 70 6.00 -3.19 6.96
N ALA A 71 5.14 -2.17 6.78
CA ALA A 71 4.79 -1.65 5.47
C ALA A 71 6.02 -1.09 4.73
N ARG A 72 6.92 -0.37 5.42
CA ARG A 72 8.20 0.11 4.87
C ARG A 72 9.12 -1.03 4.41
N LYS A 73 9.08 -2.19 5.09
CA LYS A 73 9.86 -3.37 4.68
C LYS A 73 9.27 -4.11 3.49
N SER A 74 7.98 -3.93 3.23
CA SER A 74 7.22 -4.61 2.16
C SER A 74 6.86 -3.69 0.99
N LEU A 75 7.68 -2.67 0.73
CA LEU A 75 7.50 -1.76 -0.41
C LEU A 75 7.60 -2.53 -1.73
N ILE A 76 6.70 -2.21 -2.64
CA ILE A 76 6.71 -2.67 -4.02
C ILE A 76 6.72 -1.46 -4.95
N VAL A 77 7.30 -1.62 -6.13
CA VAL A 77 7.26 -0.62 -7.20
C VAL A 77 6.12 -0.97 -8.14
N VAL A 78 5.24 -0.02 -8.38
CA VAL A 78 4.09 -0.14 -9.28
C VAL A 78 4.46 0.59 -10.58
N PRO A 79 4.42 -0.08 -11.73
CA PRO A 79 4.66 0.59 -12.99
C PRO A 79 3.48 1.52 -13.33
N ILE A 80 3.78 2.80 -13.47
CA ILE A 80 2.81 3.83 -13.86
C ILE A 80 3.22 4.37 -15.23
N VAL A 81 2.27 4.39 -16.16
CA VAL A 81 2.44 4.89 -17.52
C VAL A 81 1.38 5.95 -17.75
N GLU A 82 1.77 7.19 -18.07
CA GLU A 82 0.84 8.30 -18.32
C GLU A 82 -0.24 8.50 -17.26
N ASP A 83 0.15 8.44 -15.97
CA ASP A 83 -0.75 8.54 -14.81
C ASP A 83 -1.73 7.36 -14.63
N THR A 84 -1.57 6.27 -15.38
CA THR A 84 -2.41 5.06 -15.31
C THR A 84 -1.56 3.78 -15.22
N ILE A 85 -2.21 2.61 -15.21
CA ILE A 85 -1.56 1.30 -15.23
C ILE A 85 -1.35 0.84 -16.69
N PRO A 86 -0.31 0.02 -16.98
CA PRO A 86 0.01 -0.39 -18.36
C PRO A 86 -1.05 -1.25 -19.03
N HIS A 87 -1.71 -2.13 -18.30
CA HIS A 87 -2.72 -3.05 -18.82
C HIS A 87 -3.73 -3.47 -17.75
N GLU A 88 -4.81 -4.09 -18.18
CA GLU A 88 -5.82 -4.67 -17.31
C GLU A 88 -5.24 -5.87 -16.54
N VAL A 89 -5.53 -5.94 -15.24
CA VAL A 89 -5.12 -7.04 -14.37
C VAL A 89 -6.25 -7.47 -13.46
N LEU A 90 -6.42 -8.79 -13.34
CA LEU A 90 -7.34 -9.43 -12.43
C LEU A 90 -6.56 -10.30 -11.43
N ALA A 91 -6.54 -9.91 -10.17
CA ALA A 91 -5.86 -10.67 -9.12
C ALA A 91 -6.83 -11.17 -8.04
N LYS A 92 -6.51 -12.35 -7.51
CA LYS A 92 -7.26 -13.00 -6.43
C LYS A 92 -6.35 -13.25 -5.23
N PHE A 93 -6.85 -12.94 -4.04
CA PHE A 93 -6.23 -13.30 -2.76
C PHE A 93 -7.30 -13.76 -1.77
N GLY A 94 -7.29 -15.05 -1.43
CA GLY A 94 -8.37 -15.66 -0.64
C GLY A 94 -9.73 -15.50 -1.33
N SER A 95 -10.70 -14.93 -0.63
CA SER A 95 -12.04 -14.62 -1.15
C SER A 95 -12.11 -13.28 -1.91
N ALA A 96 -11.07 -12.45 -1.84
CA ALA A 96 -11.03 -11.16 -2.53
C ALA A 96 -10.57 -11.34 -3.98
N LYS A 97 -11.31 -10.73 -4.91
CA LYS A 97 -11.01 -10.69 -6.34
C LYS A 97 -11.11 -9.26 -6.82
N VAL A 98 -10.02 -8.67 -7.29
CA VAL A 98 -9.91 -7.27 -7.70
C VAL A 98 -9.53 -7.19 -9.16
N LEU A 99 -10.30 -6.43 -9.91
CA LEU A 99 -10.04 -6.07 -11.30
C LEU A 99 -9.57 -4.62 -11.35
N LEU A 100 -8.46 -4.38 -12.05
CA LEU A 100 -7.93 -3.05 -12.34
C LEU A 100 -7.93 -2.85 -13.86
N ARG A 101 -8.46 -1.72 -14.33
CA ARG A 101 -8.49 -1.35 -15.75
C ARG A 101 -7.86 0.02 -15.95
N PRO A 102 -6.93 0.17 -16.91
CA PRO A 102 -6.40 1.48 -17.26
C PRO A 102 -7.52 2.38 -17.78
N GLN A 103 -7.38 3.69 -17.54
CA GLN A 103 -8.33 4.69 -18.00
C GLN A 103 -7.60 5.83 -18.72
N LYS A 104 -8.30 6.46 -19.66
CA LYS A 104 -7.80 7.64 -20.36
C LYS A 104 -7.57 8.79 -19.38
N LYS A 105 -6.60 9.64 -19.69
CA LYS A 105 -6.28 10.84 -18.92
C LYS A 105 -7.55 11.71 -18.72
N GLY A 106 -7.75 12.19 -17.52
CA GLY A 106 -8.91 13.02 -17.15
C GLY A 106 -10.10 12.26 -16.57
N ARG A 107 -10.16 10.93 -16.64
CA ARG A 107 -11.27 10.15 -16.07
C ARG A 107 -11.19 9.97 -14.56
N GLY A 108 -10.02 10.16 -13.98
CA GLY A 108 -9.78 10.09 -12.56
C GLY A 108 -9.76 8.67 -11.98
N LEU A 109 -9.71 8.59 -10.67
CA LEU A 109 -9.61 7.35 -9.90
C LEU A 109 -10.99 6.87 -9.48
N VAL A 110 -11.51 5.83 -10.14
CA VAL A 110 -12.79 5.17 -9.85
C VAL A 110 -12.52 3.81 -9.20
N ALA A 111 -12.56 3.74 -7.87
CA ALA A 111 -12.18 2.54 -7.13
C ALA A 111 -12.95 2.39 -5.82
N GLY A 112 -13.14 1.16 -5.36
CA GLY A 112 -13.65 0.86 -4.02
C GLY A 112 -12.69 1.33 -2.92
N GLY A 113 -13.18 1.58 -1.71
CA GLY A 113 -12.46 2.29 -0.64
C GLY A 113 -11.03 1.81 -0.39
N THR A 114 -10.80 0.50 -0.23
CA THR A 114 -9.46 -0.07 0.01
C THR A 114 -8.55 0.11 -1.21
N VAL A 115 -9.05 -0.19 -2.42
CA VAL A 115 -8.29 -0.08 -3.67
C VAL A 115 -7.97 1.38 -3.96
N ARG A 116 -8.93 2.29 -3.74
CA ARG A 116 -8.74 3.74 -3.91
C ARG A 116 -7.58 4.27 -3.07
N VAL A 117 -7.48 3.86 -1.82
CA VAL A 117 -6.39 4.28 -0.93
C VAL A 117 -5.04 3.81 -1.48
N LEU A 118 -4.93 2.54 -1.90
CA LEU A 118 -3.70 1.98 -2.46
C LEU A 118 -3.29 2.68 -3.76
N CYS A 119 -4.22 2.89 -4.70
CA CYS A 119 -3.95 3.60 -5.95
C CYS A 119 -3.52 5.06 -5.72
N ASN A 120 -4.18 5.77 -4.78
CA ASN A 120 -3.83 7.15 -4.44
C ASN A 120 -2.42 7.24 -3.83
N LEU A 121 -2.09 6.35 -2.89
CA LEU A 121 -0.75 6.31 -2.27
C LEU A 121 0.34 5.84 -3.24
N ALA A 122 -0.01 5.02 -4.24
CA ALA A 122 0.90 4.67 -5.34
C ALA A 122 1.12 5.84 -6.31
N GLY A 123 0.21 6.83 -6.36
CA GLY A 123 0.28 7.96 -7.29
C GLY A 123 -0.42 7.73 -8.63
N ILE A 124 -1.28 6.69 -8.72
CA ILE A 124 -2.09 6.42 -9.91
C ILE A 124 -3.27 7.39 -9.94
N LYS A 125 -3.39 8.20 -10.99
CA LYS A 125 -4.46 9.21 -11.12
C LYS A 125 -5.67 8.70 -11.90
N ASN A 126 -5.46 7.86 -12.93
CA ASN A 126 -6.51 7.42 -13.84
C ASN A 126 -6.59 5.90 -13.87
N VAL A 127 -7.49 5.31 -13.10
CA VAL A 127 -7.73 3.86 -13.11
C VAL A 127 -9.18 3.58 -12.70
N SER A 128 -9.80 2.57 -13.32
CA SER A 128 -11.06 2.01 -12.87
C SER A 128 -10.83 0.66 -12.22
N SER A 129 -11.45 0.43 -11.07
CA SER A 129 -11.38 -0.84 -10.38
C SER A 129 -12.74 -1.35 -9.94
N LYS A 130 -12.86 -2.67 -9.89
CA LYS A 130 -14.02 -3.35 -9.33
C LYS A 130 -13.59 -4.50 -8.44
N ILE A 131 -14.16 -4.55 -7.24
CA ILE A 131 -14.05 -5.71 -6.35
C ILE A 131 -15.15 -6.69 -6.77
N LEU A 132 -14.75 -7.82 -7.37
CA LEU A 132 -15.66 -8.84 -7.89
C LEU A 132 -16.03 -9.89 -6.83
N GLY A 133 -15.22 -10.01 -5.77
CA GLY A 133 -15.48 -10.93 -4.66
C GLY A 133 -16.53 -10.35 -3.68
N ARG A 134 -17.35 -11.24 -3.11
CA ARG A 134 -18.33 -10.87 -2.08
C ARG A 134 -17.70 -10.75 -0.68
N THR A 135 -16.57 -10.06 -0.57
CA THR A 135 -15.88 -9.92 0.71
C THR A 135 -15.74 -8.46 1.13
N GLY A 136 -16.20 -8.16 2.35
CA GLY A 136 -15.95 -6.87 3.01
C GLY A 136 -14.59 -6.78 3.71
N ASN A 137 -13.77 -7.85 3.69
CA ASN A 137 -12.49 -7.87 4.37
C ASN A 137 -11.47 -6.95 3.70
N LYS A 138 -11.24 -5.78 4.32
CA LYS A 138 -10.32 -4.75 3.83
C LYS A 138 -8.89 -5.27 3.66
N LEU A 139 -8.42 -6.15 4.56
CA LEU A 139 -7.08 -6.74 4.49
C LEU A 139 -6.92 -7.63 3.24
N ASN A 140 -7.91 -8.50 2.96
CA ASN A 140 -7.84 -9.38 1.79
C ASN A 140 -7.94 -8.57 0.49
N ASN A 141 -8.81 -7.54 0.44
CA ASN A 141 -8.89 -6.63 -0.70
C ASN A 141 -7.57 -5.88 -0.93
N ALA A 142 -6.90 -5.42 0.15
CA ALA A 142 -5.58 -4.78 0.05
C ALA A 142 -4.51 -5.74 -0.49
N ARG A 143 -4.47 -6.98 0.01
CA ARG A 143 -3.54 -8.00 -0.47
C ARG A 143 -3.77 -8.39 -1.92
N ALA A 144 -5.06 -8.50 -2.34
CA ALA A 144 -5.41 -8.75 -3.73
C ALA A 144 -4.93 -7.60 -4.64
N THR A 145 -5.09 -6.34 -4.20
CA THR A 145 -4.60 -5.17 -4.95
C THR A 145 -3.07 -5.14 -5.05
N ILE A 146 -2.36 -5.43 -3.95
CA ILE A 146 -0.89 -5.55 -3.96
C ILE A 146 -0.43 -6.66 -4.91
N LYS A 147 -1.14 -7.79 -4.93
CA LYS A 147 -0.87 -8.86 -5.87
C LYS A 147 -1.10 -8.41 -7.32
N ALA A 148 -2.20 -7.71 -7.60
CA ALA A 148 -2.46 -7.10 -8.90
C ALA A 148 -1.32 -6.17 -9.34
N PHE A 149 -0.83 -5.31 -8.45
CA PHE A 149 0.29 -4.43 -8.75
C PHE A 149 1.59 -5.17 -9.09
N LYS A 150 1.86 -6.31 -8.44
CA LYS A 150 3.02 -7.15 -8.74
C LYS A 150 2.91 -7.89 -10.08
N GLU A 151 1.71 -8.16 -10.54
CA GLU A 151 1.44 -8.82 -11.83
C GLU A 151 1.48 -7.85 -13.01
N LEU A 152 1.52 -6.51 -12.77
CA LEU A 152 1.68 -5.51 -13.83
C LEU A 152 3.05 -5.66 -14.49
N LYS A 153 3.03 -5.87 -15.81
CA LYS A 153 4.24 -5.91 -16.65
C LYS A 153 4.39 -4.59 -17.39
N VAL A 154 5.61 -4.12 -17.46
CA VAL A 154 5.93 -2.93 -18.25
C VAL A 154 6.02 -3.33 -19.71
N PRO A 155 5.38 -2.61 -20.65
CA PRO A 155 5.64 -2.78 -22.06
C PRO A 155 7.11 -2.45 -22.34
N GLN A 156 7.78 -3.27 -23.15
CA GLN A 156 9.21 -3.13 -23.47
C GLN A 156 9.58 -1.77 -24.11
N ASN A 157 8.60 -1.04 -24.62
CA ASN A 157 8.78 0.26 -25.29
C ASN A 157 8.82 1.47 -24.35
N TYR A 158 8.69 1.29 -23.03
CA TYR A 158 8.79 2.38 -22.05
C TYR A 158 10.06 2.23 -21.22
N SER A 159 11.06 3.05 -21.50
CA SER A 159 12.20 3.26 -20.61
C SER A 159 11.72 3.98 -19.36
N TYR A 160 11.91 3.38 -18.17
CA TYR A 160 11.73 4.09 -16.91
C TYR A 160 12.69 5.28 -16.86
N ALA A 161 12.17 6.47 -16.58
CA ALA A 161 12.98 7.49 -15.96
C ALA A 161 13.37 6.99 -14.56
N THR A 162 14.38 6.15 -14.51
CA THR A 162 14.99 5.71 -13.26
C THR A 162 15.63 6.94 -12.64
N THR A 163 15.02 7.49 -11.60
CA THR A 163 15.74 8.41 -10.71
C THR A 163 16.86 7.59 -10.09
N SER A 164 18.01 7.62 -10.75
CA SER A 164 19.22 6.93 -10.35
C SER A 164 19.64 7.44 -8.98
N THR A 165 19.46 6.62 -7.96
CA THR A 165 20.24 6.78 -6.74
C THR A 165 21.70 6.60 -7.12
N LYS A 166 22.44 7.72 -7.29
CA LYS A 166 23.89 7.70 -7.42
C LYS A 166 24.45 6.93 -6.22
N LYS A 167 24.95 5.73 -6.46
CA LYS A 167 25.94 5.10 -5.60
C LYS A 167 27.19 5.95 -5.69
N ASN A 168 27.48 6.72 -4.66
CA ASN A 168 28.79 7.28 -4.48
C ASN A 168 29.72 6.14 -4.03
N SER A 169 30.69 5.88 -4.88
CA SER A 169 31.90 5.11 -4.56
C SER A 169 32.71 5.84 -3.52
#